data_b69bd713c90a1248b54846a43bdc18b9
#
_entry.id   b69bd713c90a1248b54846a43bdc18b9
#
_cell.length_a   1.000
_cell.length_b   1.000
_cell.length_c   1.000
_cell.angle_alpha   90.00
_cell.angle_beta   90.00
_cell.angle_gamma   90.00
#
_symmetry.space_group_name_H-M   'P 1'
#
loop_
_entity.id
_entity.type
_entity.pdbx_description
1 polymer ?
#
loop_
_entity_poly.entity_id
_entity_poly.type
_entity_poly.pdbx_seq_one_letter_code
_entity_poly.pdbx_strand_id
1 'polypeptide(L)'
;MEAKKLFLRIISIGAALIIISGGYVINKAFTGNTKFEQEEVFVYVPTDSKYEDVKKILAPYIENQSKIDWVASKRDYDSNVKPGKFLLKKGMSSFSIVRALRLNTPVKLAFNNQEKSQDLFVRIASQIEPDTTKLNEIFTNDTFLQENGLNKDNVMSFFIPNSYEFYWNISPEEFAEKLTKEYKRFWNDGRLAKAKALNLTPAQVYTLASIVHKETAKADERPKVAGVYLNRLNRNMPLQADPTVIFALKQKSNDWSLVVKRVMHNDLIVNSPYNTYKNTGLPPGPIFMPDVSAIDAVLNPEKHNYLYFCASVEKFGYHEFATDYNAHLKVAAKYADWVKKKNYKR
;
A
#
# COMPACT_ATOMS: atom_id res chain seq x y z
N MET A 1 81.99 -3.76 6.59
CA MET A 1 81.20 -2.47 6.69
C MET A 1 80.21 -2.30 5.55
N GLU A 2 80.57 -2.62 4.32
CA GLU A 2 79.66 -2.45 3.16
C GLU A 2 78.39 -3.34 3.14
N ALA A 3 78.49 -4.61 3.50
CA ALA A 3 77.38 -5.51 3.60
C ALA A 3 76.26 -5.02 4.57
N LYS A 4 76.68 -4.44 5.72
CA LYS A 4 75.76 -3.86 6.70
C LYS A 4 75.03 -2.58 6.18
N LYS A 5 75.73 -1.76 5.40
CA LYS A 5 75.17 -0.60 4.72
C LYS A 5 74.20 -1.01 3.61
N LEU A 6 74.51 -2.04 2.84
CA LEU A 6 73.64 -2.58 1.81
C LEU A 6 72.36 -3.16 2.45
N PHE A 7 72.47 -3.94 3.51
CA PHE A 7 71.34 -4.51 4.25
C PHE A 7 70.41 -3.43 4.80
N LEU A 8 70.97 -2.38 5.41
CA LEU A 8 70.18 -1.23 5.90
C LEU A 8 69.48 -0.49 4.77
N ARG A 9 70.12 -0.34 3.59
CA ARG A 9 69.48 0.25 2.40
C ARG A 9 68.30 -0.59 1.92
N ILE A 10 68.44 -1.92 1.84
CA ILE A 10 67.35 -2.84 1.43
C ILE A 10 66.16 -2.72 2.41
N ILE A 11 66.41 -2.70 3.71
CA ILE A 11 65.35 -2.52 4.73
C ILE A 11 64.67 -1.16 4.55
N SER A 12 65.44 -0.08 4.36
CA SER A 12 64.88 1.26 4.17
C SER A 12 64.03 1.37 2.92
N ILE A 13 64.46 0.75 1.81
CA ILE A 13 63.68 0.69 0.55
C ILE A 13 62.40 -0.13 0.78
N GLY A 14 62.49 -1.29 1.46
CA GLY A 14 61.32 -2.10 1.81
C GLY A 14 60.33 -1.35 2.68
N ALA A 15 60.80 -0.65 3.71
CA ALA A 15 59.96 0.18 4.56
C ALA A 15 59.28 1.34 3.78
N ALA A 16 60.04 2.01 2.90
CA ALA A 16 59.49 3.06 2.04
C ALA A 16 58.40 2.55 1.09
N LEU A 17 58.61 1.37 0.50
CA LEU A 17 57.61 0.74 -0.36
C LEU A 17 56.34 0.35 0.39
N ILE A 18 56.46 -0.14 1.64
CA ILE A 18 55.29 -0.45 2.50
C ILE A 18 54.52 0.84 2.84
N ILE A 19 55.22 1.94 3.17
CA ILE A 19 54.57 3.23 3.49
C ILE A 19 53.84 3.78 2.24
N ILE A 20 54.48 3.75 1.08
CA ILE A 20 53.89 4.23 -0.17
C ILE A 20 52.71 3.38 -0.56
N SER A 21 52.80 2.06 -0.49
CA SER A 21 51.70 1.16 -0.82
C SER A 21 50.55 1.29 0.20
N GLY A 22 50.87 1.42 1.48
CA GLY A 22 49.86 1.69 2.52
C GLY A 22 49.16 3.03 2.32
N GLY A 23 49.88 4.09 2.01
CA GLY A 23 49.34 5.39 1.68
C GLY A 23 48.43 5.36 0.44
N TYR A 24 48.83 4.61 -0.59
CA TYR A 24 48.01 4.40 -1.78
C TYR A 24 46.66 3.69 -1.46
N VAL A 25 46.72 2.61 -0.67
CA VAL A 25 45.51 1.86 -0.25
C VAL A 25 44.60 2.76 0.59
N ILE A 26 45.17 3.51 1.54
CA ILE A 26 44.40 4.44 2.37
C ILE A 26 43.70 5.48 1.49
N ASN A 27 44.40 6.07 0.53
CA ASN A 27 43.84 7.06 -0.36
C ASN A 27 42.70 6.47 -1.24
N LYS A 28 42.94 5.28 -1.82
CA LYS A 28 41.95 4.66 -2.72
C LYS A 28 40.70 4.16 -1.97
N ALA A 29 40.86 3.55 -0.80
CA ALA A 29 39.79 2.85 -0.12
C ALA A 29 39.10 3.67 1.00
N PHE A 30 39.84 4.44 1.76
CA PHE A 30 39.41 4.94 3.07
C PHE A 30 39.22 6.44 3.17
N THR A 31 39.61 7.23 2.15
CA THR A 31 39.24 8.66 2.07
C THR A 31 37.81 8.84 1.61
N GLY A 32 37.14 9.92 2.04
CA GLY A 32 35.80 10.28 1.60
C GLY A 32 35.70 10.36 0.06
N ASN A 33 34.59 9.90 -0.49
CA ASN A 33 34.38 9.86 -1.94
C ASN A 33 32.92 10.16 -2.35
N THR A 34 32.20 10.92 -1.53
CA THR A 34 30.83 11.36 -1.83
C THR A 34 30.79 12.85 -2.15
N LYS A 35 29.90 13.26 -3.07
CA LYS A 35 29.75 14.64 -3.54
C LYS A 35 28.35 15.23 -3.41
N PHE A 36 27.51 14.70 -2.54
CA PHE A 36 26.16 15.23 -2.26
C PHE A 36 26.13 15.96 -0.92
N GLU A 37 25.18 16.91 -0.79
CA GLU A 37 25.07 17.75 0.41
C GLU A 37 24.17 17.17 1.50
N GLN A 38 23.21 16.32 1.13
CA GLN A 38 22.29 15.67 2.04
C GLN A 38 23.06 14.73 2.98
N GLU A 39 22.62 14.56 4.22
CA GLU A 39 23.23 13.62 5.15
C GLU A 39 23.16 12.16 4.65
N GLU A 40 22.06 11.82 3.97
CA GLU A 40 21.77 10.49 3.46
C GLU A 40 21.08 10.56 2.09
N VAL A 41 21.42 9.64 1.19
CA VAL A 41 20.75 9.42 -0.08
C VAL A 41 20.53 7.94 -0.31
N PHE A 42 19.43 7.60 -1.00
CA PHE A 42 19.20 6.23 -1.43
C PHE A 42 19.54 6.06 -2.91
N VAL A 43 20.24 4.98 -3.20
CA VAL A 43 20.50 4.54 -4.58
C VAL A 43 19.77 3.23 -4.83
N TYR A 44 19.26 3.06 -6.03
CA TYR A 44 18.49 1.89 -6.45
C TYR A 44 19.25 1.20 -7.57
N VAL A 45 19.61 -0.06 -7.34
CA VAL A 45 20.28 -0.91 -8.33
C VAL A 45 19.24 -1.92 -8.82
N PRO A 46 18.76 -1.83 -10.07
CA PRO A 46 17.77 -2.74 -10.62
C PRO A 46 18.28 -4.20 -10.68
N THR A 47 17.33 -5.12 -10.68
CA THR A 47 17.57 -6.54 -10.94
C THR A 47 18.31 -6.70 -12.28
N ASP A 48 19.23 -7.66 -12.38
CA ASP A 48 20.08 -7.93 -13.56
C ASP A 48 21.05 -6.80 -13.95
N SER A 49 21.22 -5.75 -13.12
CA SER A 49 22.22 -4.71 -13.35
C SER A 49 23.62 -5.28 -13.36
N LYS A 50 24.42 -4.85 -14.35
CA LYS A 50 25.87 -5.09 -14.41
C LYS A 50 26.62 -3.97 -13.71
N TYR A 51 27.91 -4.17 -13.43
CA TYR A 51 28.72 -3.16 -12.76
C TYR A 51 28.77 -1.82 -13.52
N GLU A 52 28.73 -1.86 -14.86
CA GLU A 52 28.66 -0.63 -15.67
C GLU A 52 27.38 0.19 -15.39
N ASP A 53 26.27 -0.46 -15.07
CA ASP A 53 25.03 0.23 -14.71
C ASP A 53 25.14 0.83 -13.29
N VAL A 54 25.77 0.11 -12.36
CA VAL A 54 26.07 0.63 -11.01
C VAL A 54 26.95 1.88 -11.08
N LYS A 55 27.95 1.91 -11.99
CA LYS A 55 28.79 3.10 -12.21
C LYS A 55 27.95 4.30 -12.65
N LYS A 56 27.01 4.12 -13.57
CA LYS A 56 26.10 5.20 -14.01
C LYS A 56 25.20 5.68 -12.87
N ILE A 57 24.65 4.74 -12.08
CA ILE A 57 23.81 5.06 -10.93
C ILE A 57 24.59 5.85 -9.87
N LEU A 58 25.84 5.47 -9.61
CA LEU A 58 26.67 6.14 -8.60
C LEU A 58 27.26 7.47 -9.06
N ALA A 59 27.43 7.69 -10.37
CA ALA A 59 28.08 8.88 -10.93
C ALA A 59 27.60 10.22 -10.37
N PRO A 60 26.29 10.44 -10.09
CA PRO A 60 25.81 11.68 -9.47
C PRO A 60 26.26 11.86 -8.00
N TYR A 61 26.63 10.79 -7.30
CA TYR A 61 26.82 10.76 -5.85
C TYR A 61 28.28 10.68 -5.40
N ILE A 62 29.21 10.36 -6.31
CA ILE A 62 30.62 10.12 -5.97
C ILE A 62 31.55 11.10 -6.68
N GLU A 63 32.67 11.45 -6.04
CA GLU A 63 33.69 12.34 -6.60
C GLU A 63 34.62 11.63 -7.60
N ASN A 64 35.06 10.42 -7.25
CA ASN A 64 36.10 9.70 -8.00
C ASN A 64 35.71 8.25 -8.25
N GLN A 65 35.27 7.98 -9.50
CA GLN A 65 34.87 6.66 -9.96
C GLN A 65 36.03 5.64 -9.88
N SER A 66 37.28 6.04 -10.20
CA SER A 66 38.41 5.09 -10.19
C SER A 66 38.74 4.55 -8.80
N LYS A 67 38.38 5.28 -7.74
CA LYS A 67 38.49 4.77 -6.35
C LYS A 67 37.45 3.69 -6.08
N ILE A 68 36.21 3.87 -6.57
CA ILE A 68 35.17 2.85 -6.45
C ILE A 68 35.55 1.61 -7.26
N ASP A 69 36.00 1.76 -8.50
CA ASP A 69 36.38 0.65 -9.36
C ASP A 69 37.47 -0.21 -8.72
N TRP A 70 38.50 0.45 -8.14
CA TRP A 70 39.59 -0.23 -7.45
C TRP A 70 39.08 -1.06 -6.24
N VAL A 71 38.18 -0.49 -5.42
CA VAL A 71 37.62 -1.20 -4.26
C VAL A 71 36.65 -2.28 -4.71
N ALA A 72 35.82 -2.02 -5.70
CA ALA A 72 34.86 -2.99 -6.24
C ALA A 72 35.57 -4.25 -6.74
N SER A 73 36.66 -4.06 -7.51
CA SER A 73 37.47 -5.19 -7.99
C SER A 73 38.17 -5.95 -6.85
N LYS A 74 38.72 -5.24 -5.84
CA LYS A 74 39.35 -5.89 -4.68
C LYS A 74 38.37 -6.61 -3.77
N ARG A 75 37.08 -6.33 -3.90
CA ARG A 75 36.02 -6.91 -3.11
C ARG A 75 35.07 -7.80 -3.94
N ASP A 76 35.41 -8.11 -5.17
CA ASP A 76 34.61 -8.92 -6.09
C ASP A 76 33.16 -8.40 -6.23
N TYR A 77 32.99 -7.08 -6.15
CA TYR A 77 31.67 -6.45 -6.32
C TYR A 77 31.35 -6.23 -7.81
N ASP A 78 32.38 -5.95 -8.61
CA ASP A 78 32.30 -5.77 -10.06
C ASP A 78 31.78 -7.00 -10.81
N SER A 79 32.07 -8.19 -10.26
CA SER A 79 31.57 -9.48 -10.78
C SER A 79 30.34 -10.01 -10.02
N ASN A 80 29.94 -9.39 -8.90
CA ASN A 80 28.87 -9.86 -8.04
C ASN A 80 28.02 -8.70 -7.53
N VAL A 81 27.42 -7.97 -8.50
CA VAL A 81 26.48 -6.87 -8.24
C VAL A 81 25.26 -7.38 -7.48
N LYS A 82 24.83 -6.64 -6.49
CA LYS A 82 23.60 -6.93 -5.73
C LYS A 82 22.54 -5.91 -6.10
N PRO A 83 21.36 -6.35 -6.57
CA PRO A 83 20.22 -5.46 -6.78
C PRO A 83 19.61 -5.05 -5.44
N GLY A 84 18.95 -3.88 -5.42
CA GLY A 84 18.25 -3.41 -4.24
C GLY A 84 18.30 -1.91 -4.03
N LYS A 85 17.83 -1.49 -2.86
CA LYS A 85 17.87 -0.12 -2.34
C LYS A 85 18.98 0.01 -1.31
N PHE A 86 19.91 0.93 -1.51
CA PHE A 86 21.09 1.08 -0.68
C PHE A 86 21.20 2.50 -0.13
N LEU A 87 21.58 2.60 1.14
CA LEU A 87 21.77 3.88 1.81
C LEU A 87 23.23 4.33 1.71
N LEU A 88 23.45 5.51 1.13
CA LEU A 88 24.74 6.19 1.17
C LEU A 88 24.66 7.41 2.10
N LYS A 89 25.72 7.60 2.90
CA LYS A 89 25.85 8.73 3.82
C LYS A 89 26.94 9.68 3.35
N LYS A 90 26.78 10.97 3.62
CA LYS A 90 27.77 12.00 3.35
C LYS A 90 29.12 11.63 3.98
N GLY A 91 30.20 11.84 3.23
CA GLY A 91 31.57 11.54 3.68
C GLY A 91 31.97 10.06 3.61
N MET A 92 31.13 9.16 3.10
CA MET A 92 31.52 7.75 2.94
C MET A 92 32.74 7.61 2.05
N SER A 93 33.68 6.75 2.48
CA SER A 93 34.80 6.31 1.65
C SER A 93 34.36 5.29 0.60
N SER A 94 35.20 5.07 -0.42
CA SER A 94 34.93 4.05 -1.45
C SER A 94 34.70 2.66 -0.87
N PHE A 95 35.44 2.29 0.17
CA PHE A 95 35.25 1.04 0.90
C PHE A 95 33.86 0.97 1.56
N SER A 96 33.45 2.05 2.23
CA SER A 96 32.14 2.13 2.89
C SER A 96 31.00 2.12 1.87
N ILE A 97 31.16 2.77 0.71
CA ILE A 97 30.16 2.75 -0.37
C ILE A 97 29.97 1.33 -0.92
N VAL A 98 31.07 0.65 -1.32
CA VAL A 98 31.01 -0.74 -1.85
C VAL A 98 30.44 -1.70 -0.79
N ARG A 99 30.74 -1.48 0.48
CA ARG A 99 30.13 -2.24 1.59
C ARG A 99 28.63 -1.96 1.70
N ALA A 100 28.21 -0.71 1.62
CA ALA A 100 26.80 -0.31 1.68
C ALA A 100 25.99 -0.92 0.54
N LEU A 101 26.55 -1.00 -0.68
CA LEU A 101 25.92 -1.64 -1.86
C LEU A 101 25.68 -3.16 -1.72
N ARG A 102 26.04 -3.75 -0.60
CA ARG A 102 25.73 -5.16 -0.25
C ARG A 102 24.67 -5.29 0.83
N LEU A 103 24.23 -4.17 1.42
CA LEU A 103 23.28 -4.11 2.52
C LEU A 103 21.95 -3.54 2.02
N ASN A 104 21.15 -4.39 1.40
CA ASN A 104 19.83 -3.99 0.89
C ASN A 104 18.96 -3.46 2.03
N THR A 105 18.37 -2.28 1.83
CA THR A 105 17.51 -1.60 2.80
C THR A 105 16.05 -1.82 2.43
N PRO A 106 15.20 -2.32 3.33
CA PRO A 106 13.80 -2.51 3.03
C PRO A 106 13.07 -1.18 2.78
N VAL A 107 11.99 -1.24 2.01
CA VAL A 107 11.02 -0.16 1.83
C VAL A 107 9.78 -0.46 2.67
N LYS A 108 9.22 0.57 3.28
CA LYS A 108 7.96 0.48 3.99
C LYS A 108 6.83 0.87 3.03
N LEU A 109 6.12 -0.13 2.56
CA LEU A 109 5.01 0.02 1.62
C LEU A 109 3.69 0.08 2.40
N ALA A 110 2.95 1.18 2.25
CA ALA A 110 1.66 1.38 2.89
C ALA A 110 0.52 1.34 1.86
N PHE A 111 -0.46 0.48 2.10
CA PHE A 111 -1.71 0.46 1.36
C PHE A 111 -2.77 1.21 2.14
N ASN A 112 -3.45 2.14 1.50
CA ASN A 112 -4.58 2.86 2.09
C ASN A 112 -5.47 3.50 1.03
N ASN A 113 -6.74 3.62 1.35
CA ASN A 113 -7.71 4.56 0.78
C ASN A 113 -7.78 4.61 -0.76
N GLN A 114 -7.66 3.47 -1.44
CA GLN A 114 -7.81 3.38 -2.89
C GLN A 114 -9.26 3.04 -3.28
N GLU A 115 -9.77 3.62 -4.35
CA GLU A 115 -11.08 3.31 -4.92
C GLU A 115 -11.00 2.23 -6.00
N LYS A 116 -9.82 2.08 -6.66
CA LYS A 116 -9.58 1.11 -7.73
C LYS A 116 -8.34 0.27 -7.47
N SER A 117 -8.35 -0.96 -7.94
CA SER A 117 -7.15 -1.83 -7.93
C SER A 117 -6.01 -1.25 -8.77
N GLN A 118 -6.32 -0.59 -9.90
CA GLN A 118 -5.32 0.06 -10.75
C GLN A 118 -4.55 1.15 -10.00
N ASP A 119 -5.24 2.00 -9.25
CA ASP A 119 -4.59 3.07 -8.46
C ASP A 119 -3.72 2.48 -7.34
N LEU A 120 -4.17 1.35 -6.76
CA LEU A 120 -3.38 0.59 -5.81
C LEU A 120 -2.09 0.06 -6.46
N PHE A 121 -2.17 -0.53 -7.66
CA PHE A 121 -1.00 -1.06 -8.35
C PHE A 121 -0.02 0.05 -8.76
N VAL A 122 -0.51 1.21 -9.23
CA VAL A 122 0.32 2.40 -9.48
C VAL A 122 1.05 2.83 -8.20
N ARG A 123 0.34 2.89 -7.08
CA ARG A 123 0.93 3.25 -5.79
C ARG A 123 1.99 2.25 -5.32
N ILE A 124 1.77 0.96 -5.52
CA ILE A 124 2.74 -0.09 -5.20
C ILE A 124 3.96 0.04 -6.09
N ALA A 125 3.77 0.11 -7.42
CA ALA A 125 4.83 0.21 -8.41
C ALA A 125 5.71 1.48 -8.23
N SER A 126 5.19 2.55 -7.65
CA SER A 126 5.99 3.74 -7.32
C SER A 126 6.99 3.52 -6.18
N GLN A 127 6.93 2.41 -5.46
CA GLN A 127 7.71 2.15 -4.24
C GLN A 127 8.57 0.89 -4.32
N ILE A 128 8.33 0.00 -5.30
CA ILE A 128 9.10 -1.22 -5.55
C ILE A 128 9.48 -1.33 -7.02
N GLU A 129 10.38 -2.23 -7.39
CA GLU A 129 10.88 -2.39 -8.75
C GLU A 129 9.84 -2.90 -9.76
N PRO A 130 8.96 -3.85 -9.43
CA PRO A 130 7.91 -4.30 -10.35
C PRO A 130 7.00 -3.16 -10.80
N ASP A 131 6.79 -3.06 -12.10
CA ASP A 131 5.89 -2.08 -12.70
C ASP A 131 4.41 -2.46 -12.54
N THR A 132 3.53 -1.51 -12.87
CA THR A 132 2.07 -1.69 -12.77
C THR A 132 1.57 -2.83 -13.64
N THR A 133 2.18 -3.08 -14.80
CA THR A 133 1.76 -4.15 -15.74
C THR A 133 1.98 -5.51 -15.11
N LYS A 134 3.19 -5.77 -14.59
CA LYS A 134 3.53 -7.02 -13.91
C LYS A 134 2.66 -7.29 -12.69
N LEU A 135 2.39 -6.24 -11.88
CA LEU A 135 1.49 -6.36 -10.75
C LEU A 135 0.05 -6.69 -11.19
N ASN A 136 -0.43 -6.03 -12.24
CA ASN A 136 -1.76 -6.33 -12.79
C ASN A 136 -1.84 -7.77 -13.32
N GLU A 137 -0.85 -8.24 -14.08
CA GLU A 137 -0.80 -9.60 -14.61
C GLU A 137 -0.90 -10.65 -13.50
N ILE A 138 -0.17 -10.48 -12.40
CA ILE A 138 -0.14 -11.48 -11.33
C ILE A 138 -1.43 -11.48 -10.51
N PHE A 139 -1.96 -10.29 -10.16
CA PHE A 139 -3.15 -10.19 -9.29
C PHE A 139 -4.48 -10.33 -10.04
N THR A 140 -4.50 -10.27 -11.37
CA THR A 140 -5.70 -10.54 -12.18
C THR A 140 -5.63 -11.86 -12.95
N ASN A 141 -4.59 -12.66 -12.72
CA ASN A 141 -4.46 -14.02 -13.25
C ASN A 141 -5.56 -14.92 -12.69
N ASP A 142 -6.22 -15.68 -13.55
CA ASP A 142 -7.36 -16.52 -13.16
C ASP A 142 -6.98 -17.58 -12.12
N THR A 143 -5.76 -18.16 -12.19
CA THR A 143 -5.27 -19.12 -11.20
C THR A 143 -5.14 -18.47 -9.83
N PHE A 144 -4.48 -17.29 -9.76
CA PHE A 144 -4.34 -16.53 -8.51
C PHE A 144 -5.70 -16.18 -7.91
N LEU A 145 -6.63 -15.72 -8.74
CA LEU A 145 -7.97 -15.34 -8.31
C LEU A 145 -8.72 -16.55 -7.74
N GLN A 146 -8.71 -17.69 -8.43
CA GLN A 146 -9.38 -18.92 -7.98
C GLN A 146 -8.79 -19.48 -6.69
N GLU A 147 -7.48 -19.56 -6.57
CA GLU A 147 -6.77 -20.06 -5.37
C GLU A 147 -7.09 -19.22 -4.11
N ASN A 148 -7.40 -17.94 -4.29
CA ASN A 148 -7.73 -17.03 -3.19
C ASN A 148 -9.24 -16.77 -3.03
N GLY A 149 -10.11 -17.46 -3.79
CA GLY A 149 -11.56 -17.29 -3.75
C GLY A 149 -12.03 -15.90 -4.21
N LEU A 150 -11.33 -15.34 -5.19
CA LEU A 150 -11.53 -13.99 -5.71
C LEU A 150 -11.98 -14.01 -7.16
N ASN A 151 -12.37 -12.85 -7.65
CA ASN A 151 -12.60 -12.53 -9.06
C ASN A 151 -12.10 -11.10 -9.36
N LYS A 152 -12.20 -10.65 -10.61
CA LYS A 152 -11.71 -9.34 -11.06
C LYS A 152 -12.42 -8.16 -10.37
N ASP A 153 -13.68 -8.33 -9.96
CA ASP A 153 -14.45 -7.27 -9.30
C ASP A 153 -14.06 -7.10 -7.82
N ASN A 154 -13.64 -8.19 -7.17
CA ASN A 154 -13.36 -8.20 -5.74
C ASN A 154 -11.87 -8.38 -5.37
N VAL A 155 -10.95 -8.39 -6.35
CA VAL A 155 -9.51 -8.59 -6.12
C VAL A 155 -8.92 -7.58 -5.12
N MET A 156 -9.47 -6.37 -5.03
CA MET A 156 -9.06 -5.37 -4.04
C MET A 156 -9.21 -5.90 -2.60
N SER A 157 -10.14 -6.82 -2.34
CA SER A 157 -10.34 -7.39 -1.00
C SER A 157 -9.18 -8.27 -0.52
N PHE A 158 -8.28 -8.64 -1.40
CA PHE A 158 -7.04 -9.31 -1.04
C PHE A 158 -6.04 -8.39 -0.32
N PHE A 159 -6.08 -7.10 -0.61
CA PHE A 159 -5.14 -6.12 -0.07
C PHE A 159 -5.65 -5.56 1.25
N ILE A 160 -5.13 -6.08 2.35
CA ILE A 160 -5.49 -5.59 3.69
C ILE A 160 -4.74 -4.29 3.97
N PRO A 161 -5.43 -3.19 4.36
CA PRO A 161 -4.78 -1.92 4.69
C PRO A 161 -3.81 -2.08 5.86
N ASN A 162 -2.53 -1.94 5.57
CA ASN A 162 -1.45 -2.01 6.54
C ASN A 162 -0.17 -1.40 5.94
N SER A 163 0.88 -1.36 6.76
CA SER A 163 2.24 -1.08 6.31
C SER A 163 3.04 -2.36 6.33
N TYR A 164 3.66 -2.67 5.21
CA TYR A 164 4.44 -3.88 4.99
C TYR A 164 5.88 -3.52 4.67
N GLU A 165 6.83 -4.35 5.06
CA GLU A 165 8.24 -4.18 4.70
C GLU A 165 8.61 -5.16 3.59
N PHE A 166 9.18 -4.63 2.50
CA PHE A 166 9.68 -5.40 1.36
C PHE A 166 11.06 -4.92 0.98
N TYR A 167 11.84 -5.74 0.30
CA TYR A 167 12.97 -5.22 -0.46
C TYR A 167 12.46 -4.56 -1.74
N TRP A 168 13.10 -3.46 -2.13
CA TRP A 168 12.68 -2.71 -3.31
C TRP A 168 12.67 -3.58 -4.58
N ASN A 169 13.66 -4.44 -4.72
CA ASN A 169 13.84 -5.36 -5.85
C ASN A 169 13.10 -6.71 -5.70
N ILE A 170 12.01 -6.75 -4.93
CA ILE A 170 11.20 -7.96 -4.78
C ILE A 170 10.56 -8.34 -6.13
N SER A 171 10.58 -9.62 -6.49
CA SER A 171 9.87 -10.07 -7.70
C SER A 171 8.35 -9.99 -7.53
N PRO A 172 7.57 -9.89 -8.63
CA PRO A 172 6.10 -9.89 -8.56
C PRO A 172 5.55 -11.14 -7.85
N GLU A 173 6.16 -12.30 -8.09
CA GLU A 173 5.78 -13.59 -7.53
C GLU A 173 6.03 -13.63 -6.02
N GLU A 174 7.24 -13.25 -5.58
CA GLU A 174 7.58 -13.16 -4.14
C GLU A 174 6.70 -12.13 -3.42
N PHE A 175 6.37 -11.03 -4.11
CA PHE A 175 5.47 -10.01 -3.58
C PHE A 175 4.06 -10.59 -3.35
N ALA A 176 3.51 -11.30 -4.34
CA ALA A 176 2.21 -11.96 -4.24
C ALA A 176 2.20 -13.04 -3.15
N GLU A 177 3.27 -13.85 -3.06
CA GLU A 177 3.41 -14.88 -2.02
C GLU A 177 3.42 -14.27 -0.62
N LYS A 178 4.19 -13.21 -0.42
CA LYS A 178 4.26 -12.53 0.89
C LYS A 178 2.92 -11.89 1.27
N LEU A 179 2.23 -11.26 0.33
CA LEU A 179 0.89 -10.74 0.57
C LEU A 179 -0.13 -11.84 0.85
N THR A 180 -0.01 -13.01 0.19
CA THR A 180 -0.86 -14.16 0.47
C THR A 180 -0.68 -14.66 1.92
N LYS A 181 0.56 -14.68 2.42
CA LYS A 181 0.83 -15.01 3.83
C LYS A 181 0.18 -14.00 4.78
N GLU A 182 0.28 -12.70 4.47
CA GLU A 182 -0.33 -11.65 5.28
C GLU A 182 -1.87 -11.68 5.21
N TYR A 183 -2.45 -11.94 4.05
CA TYR A 183 -3.89 -12.14 3.87
C TYR A 183 -4.41 -13.30 4.73
N LYS A 184 -3.75 -14.48 4.67
CA LYS A 184 -4.10 -15.65 5.50
C LYS A 184 -3.91 -15.38 6.99
N ARG A 185 -2.87 -14.63 7.36
CA ARG A 185 -2.64 -14.21 8.74
C ARG A 185 -3.73 -13.28 9.26
N PHE A 186 -4.19 -12.35 8.42
CA PHE A 186 -5.30 -11.46 8.75
C PHE A 186 -6.61 -12.22 8.90
N TRP A 187 -6.95 -13.07 7.92
CA TRP A 187 -8.12 -13.94 7.93
C TRP A 187 -7.86 -15.23 8.72
N ASN A 188 -7.48 -15.08 10.00
CA ASN A 188 -7.29 -16.20 10.90
C ASN A 188 -8.60 -16.91 11.22
N ASP A 189 -8.53 -18.06 11.89
CA ASP A 189 -9.69 -18.91 12.23
C ASP A 189 -10.79 -18.12 12.96
N GLY A 190 -10.40 -17.17 13.84
CA GLY A 190 -11.37 -16.35 14.57
C GLY A 190 -12.17 -15.40 13.65
N ARG A 191 -11.51 -14.76 12.68
CA ARG A 191 -12.20 -13.91 11.68
C ARG A 191 -13.02 -14.74 10.69
N LEU A 192 -12.49 -15.87 10.25
CA LEU A 192 -13.19 -16.79 9.36
C LEU A 192 -14.46 -17.36 10.02
N ALA A 193 -14.39 -17.76 11.30
CA ALA A 193 -15.54 -18.22 12.05
C ALA A 193 -16.64 -17.15 12.17
N LYS A 194 -16.25 -15.85 12.40
CA LYS A 194 -17.20 -14.73 12.44
C LYS A 194 -17.82 -14.46 11.09
N ALA A 195 -17.03 -14.46 10.01
CA ALA A 195 -17.55 -14.30 8.65
C ALA A 195 -18.56 -15.40 8.30
N LYS A 196 -18.22 -16.67 8.62
CA LYS A 196 -19.11 -17.82 8.43
C LYS A 196 -20.41 -17.70 9.21
N ALA A 197 -20.35 -17.22 10.46
CA ALA A 197 -21.54 -16.98 11.29
C ALA A 197 -22.49 -15.92 10.70
N LEU A 198 -21.97 -15.03 9.89
CA LEU A 198 -22.75 -14.02 9.13
C LEU A 198 -23.15 -14.51 7.73
N ASN A 199 -22.82 -15.75 7.35
CA ASN A 199 -22.98 -16.31 6.01
C ASN A 199 -22.29 -15.47 4.92
N LEU A 200 -21.11 -14.90 5.22
CA LEU A 200 -20.33 -14.10 4.31
C LEU A 200 -18.95 -14.71 4.08
N THR A 201 -18.44 -14.58 2.85
CA THR A 201 -17.02 -14.85 2.55
C THR A 201 -16.16 -13.67 2.99
N PRO A 202 -14.82 -13.85 3.14
CA PRO A 202 -13.89 -12.75 3.39
C PRO A 202 -14.04 -11.57 2.44
N ALA A 203 -14.18 -11.83 1.14
CA ALA A 203 -14.37 -10.79 0.13
C ALA A 203 -15.71 -10.05 0.30
N GLN A 204 -16.78 -10.74 0.69
CA GLN A 204 -18.08 -10.13 0.98
C GLN A 204 -18.06 -9.29 2.26
N VAL A 205 -17.36 -9.74 3.30
CA VAL A 205 -17.11 -8.92 4.52
C VAL A 205 -16.37 -7.64 4.16
N TYR A 206 -15.32 -7.75 3.34
CA TYR A 206 -14.56 -6.58 2.89
C TYR A 206 -15.42 -5.63 2.03
N THR A 207 -16.25 -6.18 1.14
CA THR A 207 -17.18 -5.42 0.32
C THR A 207 -18.18 -4.64 1.20
N LEU A 208 -18.80 -5.28 2.18
CA LEU A 208 -19.69 -4.60 3.12
C LEU A 208 -18.95 -3.56 3.96
N ALA A 209 -17.74 -3.88 4.41
CA ALA A 209 -16.89 -2.95 5.16
C ALA A 209 -16.54 -1.69 4.35
N SER A 210 -16.36 -1.81 3.04
CA SER A 210 -16.12 -0.66 2.15
C SER A 210 -17.31 0.31 2.11
N ILE A 211 -18.54 -0.23 2.17
CA ILE A 211 -19.77 0.56 2.24
C ILE A 211 -19.85 1.23 3.63
N VAL A 212 -19.72 0.45 4.70
CA VAL A 212 -19.75 0.96 6.09
C VAL A 212 -18.72 2.07 6.32
N HIS A 213 -17.51 1.91 5.77
CA HIS A 213 -16.45 2.92 5.86
C HIS A 213 -16.87 4.25 5.20
N LYS A 214 -17.54 4.18 4.05
CA LYS A 214 -17.98 5.37 3.29
C LYS A 214 -19.26 6.00 3.87
N GLU A 215 -20.03 5.28 4.67
CA GLU A 215 -21.24 5.82 5.33
C GLU A 215 -20.89 6.69 6.53
N THR A 216 -19.92 6.28 7.33
CA THR A 216 -19.57 7.04 8.53
C THR A 216 -18.07 7.15 8.76
N ALA A 217 -17.63 8.38 9.03
CA ALA A 217 -16.28 8.66 9.49
C ALA A 217 -16.08 8.27 10.99
N LYS A 218 -17.17 8.04 11.72
CA LYS A 218 -17.17 7.72 13.15
C LYS A 218 -16.93 6.22 13.35
N ALA A 219 -15.73 5.86 13.78
CA ALA A 219 -15.35 4.46 13.96
C ALA A 219 -16.22 3.73 15.00
N ASP A 220 -16.65 4.42 16.03
CA ASP A 220 -17.54 3.92 17.10
C ASP A 220 -18.98 3.65 16.63
N GLU A 221 -19.41 4.27 15.53
CA GLU A 221 -20.74 4.06 14.93
C GLU A 221 -20.75 2.92 13.90
N ARG A 222 -19.58 2.56 13.34
CA ARG A 222 -19.46 1.52 12.29
C ARG A 222 -20.12 0.19 12.64
N PRO A 223 -20.01 -0.36 13.89
CA PRO A 223 -20.68 -1.60 14.24
C PRO A 223 -22.21 -1.50 14.16
N LYS A 224 -22.79 -0.36 14.47
CA LYS A 224 -24.23 -0.10 14.38
C LYS A 224 -24.69 0.00 12.93
N VAL A 225 -23.98 0.75 12.09
CA VAL A 225 -24.23 0.83 10.65
C VAL A 225 -24.10 -0.54 9.98
N ALA A 226 -23.07 -1.31 10.33
CA ALA A 226 -22.89 -2.70 9.85
C ALA A 226 -24.10 -3.58 10.21
N GLY A 227 -24.61 -3.45 11.44
CA GLY A 227 -25.81 -4.14 11.89
C GLY A 227 -27.04 -3.83 11.05
N VAL A 228 -27.25 -2.54 10.65
CA VAL A 228 -28.36 -2.18 9.75
C VAL A 228 -28.25 -2.89 8.42
N TYR A 229 -27.08 -2.88 7.79
CA TYR A 229 -26.89 -3.53 6.49
C TYR A 229 -27.03 -5.05 6.55
N LEU A 230 -26.51 -5.68 7.60
CA LEU A 230 -26.70 -7.12 7.83
C LEU A 230 -28.19 -7.46 8.05
N ASN A 231 -28.94 -6.63 8.80
CA ASN A 231 -30.37 -6.83 8.97
C ASN A 231 -31.11 -6.72 7.63
N ARG A 232 -30.71 -5.79 6.76
CA ARG A 232 -31.30 -5.65 5.40
C ARG A 232 -30.96 -6.87 4.53
N LEU A 233 -29.69 -7.33 4.52
CA LEU A 233 -29.28 -8.53 3.79
C LEU A 233 -30.09 -9.75 4.22
N ASN A 234 -30.25 -9.98 5.52
CA ASN A 234 -31.02 -11.10 6.07
C ASN A 234 -32.50 -11.05 5.71
N ARG A 235 -33.03 -9.89 5.33
CA ARG A 235 -34.44 -9.67 4.90
C ARG A 235 -34.60 -9.53 3.40
N ASN A 236 -33.54 -9.77 2.62
CA ASN A 236 -33.51 -9.53 1.16
C ASN A 236 -33.92 -8.11 0.77
N MET A 237 -33.65 -7.12 1.63
CA MET A 237 -33.87 -5.72 1.34
C MET A 237 -32.69 -5.15 0.56
N PRO A 238 -32.91 -4.23 -0.41
CA PRO A 238 -31.82 -3.51 -1.05
C PRO A 238 -31.06 -2.67 -0.01
N LEU A 239 -29.73 -2.58 -0.15
CA LEU A 239 -28.92 -1.85 0.84
C LEU A 239 -29.16 -0.33 0.78
N GLN A 240 -29.45 0.22 -0.41
CA GLN A 240 -29.73 1.64 -0.64
C GLN A 240 -28.65 2.55 -0.04
N ALA A 241 -27.39 2.19 -0.31
CA ALA A 241 -26.23 2.91 0.15
C ALA A 241 -25.77 3.93 -0.90
N ASP A 242 -25.89 5.22 -0.59
CA ASP A 242 -25.47 6.33 -1.48
C ASP A 242 -24.04 6.18 -2.00
N PRO A 243 -23.04 5.76 -1.21
CA PRO A 243 -21.69 5.56 -1.69
C PRO A 243 -21.56 4.58 -2.85
N THR A 244 -22.43 3.59 -2.94
CA THR A 244 -22.45 2.63 -4.06
C THR A 244 -22.94 3.25 -5.36
N VAL A 245 -23.88 4.21 -5.28
CA VAL A 245 -24.36 5.00 -6.42
C VAL A 245 -23.25 5.93 -6.90
N ILE A 246 -22.56 6.61 -5.98
CA ILE A 246 -21.41 7.48 -6.31
C ILE A 246 -20.33 6.68 -7.04
N PHE A 247 -19.98 5.49 -6.54
CA PHE A 247 -19.04 4.61 -7.21
C PHE A 247 -19.51 4.20 -8.61
N ALA A 248 -20.78 3.84 -8.75
CA ALA A 248 -21.39 3.49 -10.03
C ALA A 248 -21.36 4.63 -11.05
N LEU A 249 -21.58 5.88 -10.61
CA LEU A 249 -21.49 7.07 -11.45
C LEU A 249 -20.06 7.32 -11.91
N LYS A 250 -19.07 7.26 -11.01
CA LYS A 250 -17.64 7.38 -11.33
C LYS A 250 -17.21 6.31 -12.35
N GLN A 251 -17.61 5.06 -12.12
CA GLN A 251 -17.30 3.95 -13.03
C GLN A 251 -17.91 4.17 -14.42
N LYS A 252 -19.20 4.58 -14.49
CA LYS A 252 -19.90 4.81 -15.74
C LYS A 252 -19.32 5.97 -16.55
N SER A 253 -18.95 7.07 -15.90
CA SER A 253 -18.36 8.24 -16.55
C SER A 253 -16.86 8.08 -16.82
N ASN A 254 -16.22 7.07 -16.23
CA ASN A 254 -14.78 6.91 -16.15
C ASN A 254 -14.06 8.15 -15.56
N ASP A 255 -14.79 8.96 -14.79
CA ASP A 255 -14.26 10.13 -14.09
C ASP A 255 -14.18 9.85 -12.57
N TRP A 256 -13.01 9.44 -12.12
CA TRP A 256 -12.75 9.11 -10.72
C TRP A 256 -12.49 10.35 -9.85
N SER A 257 -12.33 11.52 -10.47
CA SER A 257 -12.24 12.82 -9.78
C SER A 257 -13.63 13.41 -9.46
N LEU A 258 -14.71 12.82 -10.01
CA LEU A 258 -16.07 13.25 -9.79
C LEU A 258 -16.41 13.36 -8.31
N VAL A 259 -16.81 14.56 -7.87
CA VAL A 259 -17.24 14.82 -6.50
C VAL A 259 -18.77 14.96 -6.48
N VAL A 260 -19.44 13.97 -5.93
CA VAL A 260 -20.89 13.99 -5.71
C VAL A 260 -21.16 14.33 -4.24
N LYS A 261 -21.50 15.59 -3.96
CA LYS A 261 -21.78 16.04 -2.59
C LYS A 261 -23.10 15.48 -2.05
N ARG A 262 -24.06 15.22 -2.90
CA ARG A 262 -25.36 14.66 -2.58
C ARG A 262 -25.89 13.85 -3.75
N VAL A 263 -26.30 12.62 -3.48
CA VAL A 263 -26.99 11.77 -4.46
C VAL A 263 -28.41 12.31 -4.67
N MET A 264 -28.78 12.51 -5.95
CA MET A 264 -30.10 13.00 -6.33
C MET A 264 -30.94 11.88 -6.89
N HIS A 265 -32.24 12.09 -6.98
CA HIS A 265 -33.19 11.08 -7.48
C HIS A 265 -32.80 10.53 -8.86
N ASN A 266 -32.32 11.40 -9.76
CA ASN A 266 -31.82 11.01 -11.08
C ASN A 266 -30.52 10.16 -11.04
N ASP A 267 -29.75 10.23 -9.95
CA ASP A 267 -28.54 9.43 -9.80
C ASP A 267 -28.90 7.97 -9.41
N LEU A 268 -30.01 7.79 -8.67
CA LEU A 268 -30.48 6.48 -8.20
C LEU A 268 -30.86 5.52 -9.32
N ILE A 269 -31.12 6.05 -10.55
CA ILE A 269 -31.50 5.23 -11.70
C ILE A 269 -30.29 4.69 -12.49
N VAL A 270 -29.06 5.02 -12.09
CA VAL A 270 -27.85 4.54 -12.80
C VAL A 270 -27.87 3.01 -12.92
N ASN A 271 -27.69 2.53 -14.17
CA ASN A 271 -27.63 1.10 -14.44
C ASN A 271 -26.21 0.59 -14.20
N SER A 272 -26.01 -0.03 -13.06
CA SER A 272 -24.74 -0.63 -12.65
C SER A 272 -25.01 -1.73 -11.63
N PRO A 273 -24.28 -2.84 -11.66
CA PRO A 273 -24.37 -3.89 -10.63
C PRO A 273 -23.96 -3.38 -9.24
N TYR A 274 -23.24 -2.27 -9.17
CA TYR A 274 -22.89 -1.62 -7.90
C TYR A 274 -24.03 -0.78 -7.31
N ASN A 275 -25.08 -0.45 -8.07
CA ASN A 275 -26.18 0.35 -7.57
C ASN A 275 -27.09 -0.47 -6.63
N THR A 276 -26.92 -0.32 -5.34
CA THR A 276 -27.66 -1.04 -4.29
C THR A 276 -29.07 -0.51 -4.04
N TYR A 277 -29.56 0.48 -4.81
CA TYR A 277 -30.97 0.86 -4.88
C TYR A 277 -31.74 -0.02 -5.87
N LYS A 278 -31.05 -0.51 -6.92
CA LYS A 278 -31.66 -1.33 -7.99
C LYS A 278 -31.39 -2.82 -7.80
N ASN A 279 -30.28 -3.18 -7.17
CA ASN A 279 -29.86 -4.55 -6.98
C ASN A 279 -29.90 -4.90 -5.49
N THR A 280 -30.52 -6.02 -5.15
CA THR A 280 -30.51 -6.58 -3.79
C THR A 280 -29.21 -7.32 -3.54
N GLY A 281 -28.82 -7.45 -2.27
CA GLY A 281 -27.59 -8.10 -1.88
C GLY A 281 -26.38 -7.14 -1.90
N LEU A 282 -25.18 -7.72 -1.82
CA LEU A 282 -23.93 -7.00 -1.92
C LEU A 282 -23.58 -6.71 -3.39
N PRO A 283 -22.90 -5.59 -3.67
CA PRO A 283 -22.33 -5.36 -5.00
C PRO A 283 -21.23 -6.40 -5.32
N PRO A 284 -20.80 -6.51 -6.61
CA PRO A 284 -19.83 -7.53 -7.03
C PRO A 284 -18.46 -7.47 -6.32
N GLY A 285 -18.10 -6.28 -5.84
CA GLY A 285 -16.84 -6.05 -5.13
C GLY A 285 -16.88 -4.78 -4.28
N PRO A 286 -15.78 -4.47 -3.58
CA PRO A 286 -15.68 -3.29 -2.74
C PRO A 286 -15.69 -2.00 -3.59
N ILE A 287 -16.29 -0.94 -3.02
CA ILE A 287 -16.31 0.41 -3.62
C ILE A 287 -15.15 1.28 -3.14
N PHE A 288 -14.37 0.78 -2.20
CA PHE A 288 -13.25 1.48 -1.56
C PHE A 288 -12.44 0.50 -0.74
N MET A 289 -11.15 0.77 -0.51
CA MET A 289 -10.33 0.02 0.43
C MET A 289 -10.70 0.44 1.87
N PRO A 290 -11.40 -0.40 2.66
CA PRO A 290 -11.86 -0.01 3.99
C PRO A 290 -10.72 -0.06 5.01
N ASP A 291 -10.79 0.73 6.07
CA ASP A 291 -9.94 0.54 7.22
C ASP A 291 -10.20 -0.82 7.89
N VAL A 292 -9.20 -1.37 8.57
CA VAL A 292 -9.35 -2.61 9.37
C VAL A 292 -10.49 -2.48 10.39
N SER A 293 -10.68 -1.30 10.98
CA SER A 293 -11.79 -1.05 11.93
C SER A 293 -13.18 -1.19 11.30
N ALA A 294 -13.33 -0.92 10.00
CA ALA A 294 -14.59 -1.16 9.29
C ALA A 294 -14.81 -2.65 9.01
N ILE A 295 -13.74 -3.40 8.70
CA ILE A 295 -13.81 -4.86 8.57
C ILE A 295 -14.18 -5.49 9.91
N ASP A 296 -13.54 -5.06 11.00
CA ASP A 296 -13.82 -5.56 12.34
C ASP A 296 -15.23 -5.17 12.82
N ALA A 297 -15.77 -4.02 12.38
CA ALA A 297 -17.15 -3.61 12.65
C ALA A 297 -18.18 -4.54 11.99
N VAL A 298 -17.92 -4.97 10.74
CA VAL A 298 -18.78 -5.96 10.06
C VAL A 298 -18.70 -7.32 10.74
N LEU A 299 -17.51 -7.75 11.17
CA LEU A 299 -17.31 -9.02 11.88
C LEU A 299 -17.84 -9.03 13.32
N ASN A 300 -18.07 -7.84 13.91
CA ASN A 300 -18.60 -7.67 15.27
C ASN A 300 -19.70 -6.62 15.26
N PRO A 301 -20.82 -6.85 14.55
CA PRO A 301 -21.88 -5.87 14.43
C PRO A 301 -22.58 -5.67 15.77
N GLU A 302 -23.05 -4.46 16.05
CA GLU A 302 -23.96 -4.21 17.15
C GLU A 302 -25.28 -4.92 16.89
N LYS A 303 -25.77 -5.66 17.89
CA LYS A 303 -27.05 -6.40 17.80
C LYS A 303 -28.23 -5.46 18.05
N HIS A 304 -29.04 -5.21 17.05
CA HIS A 304 -30.25 -4.40 17.11
C HIS A 304 -31.20 -4.77 15.95
N ASN A 305 -32.39 -4.17 15.93
CA ASN A 305 -33.40 -4.40 14.87
C ASN A 305 -33.53 -3.22 13.91
N TYR A 306 -32.60 -2.28 13.91
CA TYR A 306 -32.67 -1.14 12.99
C TYR A 306 -32.53 -1.58 11.52
N LEU A 307 -33.31 -0.91 10.66
CA LEU A 307 -33.31 -1.12 9.20
C LEU A 307 -32.99 0.16 8.44
N TYR A 308 -33.08 1.32 9.11
CA TYR A 308 -32.93 2.64 8.51
C TYR A 308 -32.05 3.51 9.42
N PHE A 309 -31.37 4.47 8.80
CA PHE A 309 -30.69 5.55 9.50
C PHE A 309 -30.74 6.83 8.65
N CYS A 310 -30.56 7.97 9.29
CA CYS A 310 -30.48 9.28 8.66
C CYS A 310 -29.49 10.14 9.49
N ALA A 311 -28.83 11.11 8.84
CA ALA A 311 -27.93 12.00 9.56
C ALA A 311 -28.63 12.68 10.74
N SER A 312 -27.95 12.67 11.92
CA SER A 312 -28.48 13.28 13.12
C SER A 312 -28.35 14.80 13.08
N VAL A 313 -29.40 15.48 13.48
CA VAL A 313 -29.38 16.95 13.68
C VAL A 313 -28.88 17.35 15.07
N GLU A 314 -28.89 16.43 16.02
CA GLU A 314 -28.47 16.63 17.39
C GLU A 314 -26.97 16.34 17.60
N LYS A 315 -26.49 15.27 16.97
CA LYS A 315 -25.09 14.84 17.10
C LYS A 315 -24.40 14.90 15.72
N PHE A 316 -23.72 15.98 15.44
CA PHE A 316 -23.08 16.21 14.15
C PHE A 316 -22.10 15.10 13.75
N GLY A 317 -22.28 14.59 12.52
CA GLY A 317 -21.46 13.50 11.95
C GLY A 317 -21.85 12.11 12.42
N TYR A 318 -22.95 11.95 13.15
CA TYR A 318 -23.58 10.70 13.55
C TYR A 318 -24.94 10.53 12.88
N HIS A 319 -25.56 9.36 13.06
CA HIS A 319 -26.86 9.03 12.52
C HIS A 319 -27.88 8.75 13.64
N GLU A 320 -29.16 8.98 13.33
CA GLU A 320 -30.31 8.48 14.06
C GLU A 320 -30.85 7.24 13.36
N PHE A 321 -31.14 6.18 14.13
CA PHE A 321 -31.50 4.87 13.64
C PHE A 321 -32.98 4.56 13.86
N ALA A 322 -33.60 3.85 12.92
CA ALA A 322 -35.03 3.50 13.01
C ALA A 322 -35.25 2.02 12.63
N THR A 323 -36.21 1.39 13.30
CA THR A 323 -36.63 -0.02 13.07
C THR A 323 -37.57 -0.21 11.90
N ASP A 324 -38.34 0.82 11.57
CA ASP A 324 -39.35 0.81 10.54
C ASP A 324 -39.37 2.11 9.72
N TYR A 325 -40.05 2.08 8.60
CA TYR A 325 -40.09 3.19 7.65
C TYR A 325 -40.80 4.43 8.19
N ASN A 326 -41.87 4.26 9.00
CA ASN A 326 -42.60 5.39 9.57
C ASN A 326 -41.73 6.15 10.60
N ALA A 327 -40.97 5.43 11.44
CA ALA A 327 -40.00 6.02 12.35
C ALA A 327 -38.88 6.73 11.57
N HIS A 328 -38.38 6.14 10.49
CA HIS A 328 -37.37 6.75 9.61
C HIS A 328 -37.89 8.05 8.97
N LEU A 329 -39.13 8.10 8.48
CA LEU A 329 -39.71 9.31 7.90
C LEU A 329 -39.75 10.49 8.89
N LYS A 330 -39.99 10.22 10.19
CA LYS A 330 -39.95 11.26 11.23
C LYS A 330 -38.54 11.84 11.41
N VAL A 331 -37.51 10.98 11.41
CA VAL A 331 -36.08 11.39 11.49
C VAL A 331 -35.69 12.17 10.25
N ALA A 332 -36.03 11.66 9.07
CA ALA A 332 -35.73 12.29 7.78
C ALA A 332 -36.40 13.69 7.66
N ALA A 333 -37.64 13.85 8.15
CA ALA A 333 -38.33 15.14 8.17
C ALA A 333 -37.58 16.15 9.05
N LYS A 334 -37.16 15.78 10.28
CA LYS A 334 -36.34 16.65 11.14
C LYS A 334 -35.05 17.11 10.43
N TYR A 335 -34.35 16.18 9.75
CA TYR A 335 -33.13 16.50 9.00
C TYR A 335 -33.43 17.45 7.83
N ALA A 336 -34.49 17.21 7.08
CA ALA A 336 -34.90 18.06 5.95
C ALA A 336 -35.23 19.50 6.40
N ASP A 337 -35.92 19.65 7.51
CA ASP A 337 -36.25 20.97 8.10
C ASP A 337 -34.99 21.68 8.61
N TRP A 338 -34.05 20.94 9.21
CA TRP A 338 -32.77 21.50 9.64
C TRP A 338 -31.93 22.00 8.47
N VAL A 339 -31.84 21.23 7.36
CA VAL A 339 -31.13 21.62 6.13
C VAL A 339 -31.74 22.90 5.53
N LYS A 340 -33.07 22.99 5.47
CA LYS A 340 -33.78 24.20 5.01
C LYS A 340 -33.43 25.43 5.86
N LYS A 341 -33.47 25.29 7.20
CA LYS A 341 -33.16 26.37 8.15
C LYS A 341 -31.71 26.85 8.03
N LYS A 342 -30.76 25.94 7.78
CA LYS A 342 -29.34 26.26 7.64
C LYS A 342 -28.94 26.79 6.26
N ASN A 343 -29.87 26.89 5.31
CA ASN A 343 -29.63 27.38 3.95
C ASN A 343 -28.45 26.64 3.25
N TYR A 344 -28.27 25.35 3.55
CA TYR A 344 -27.26 24.52 2.89
C TYR A 344 -27.63 24.40 1.41
N LYS A 345 -27.09 25.32 0.59
CA LYS A 345 -27.07 25.18 -0.86
C LYS A 345 -26.04 24.13 -1.26
N ARG A 346 -26.30 23.44 -2.37
CA ARG A 346 -25.44 22.43 -3.01
C ARG A 346 -23.99 22.82 -3.10
#